data_da7c30091e15a3d47a38bdcdf56d6b65
#
_entry.id   da7c30091e15a3d47a38bdcdf56d6b65
#
_cell.length_a   1.000
_cell.length_b   1.000
_cell.length_c   1.000
_cell.angle_alpha   90.00
_cell.angle_beta   90.00
_cell.angle_gamma   90.00
#
_symmetry.space_group_name_H-M   'P 1'
#
loop_
_entity.id
_entity.type
_entity.pdbx_description
1 polymer ?
#
loop_
_entity_poly.entity_id
_entity_poly.type
_entity_poly.pdbx_seq_one_letter_code
_entity_poly.pdbx_strand_id
1 'polypeptide(L)'
;MKRSARIFLGLVCGWLVTFSGVARSEDRPNILFIMSDDHTAQAIGAYATLLKELDPTPTIDALAADGICFDNAFCTNSICTPSRACIITGQYDHVNGVFDLGGRIAREKQTLPILMRAQGYQTAMIGKWHLKVEPNYDFYKVLPGQGKYFDTEFRIQGVKPWPKNVVKYPGSHSSDAIMDSTLAWFKEQRNPDKPFFVCHHFKAPHDYFESHPRYDSYLADVDIPEPASLWEKPDTWGSVATRGYQDELIPHIGTSIGRRNPRRSYAADLPRVFPDEFKWDYRNPNLTDVVVKRLAYQAYLKKYLRCVKGVDDNLKRLFDYLKEENLFDNTVIIYTGDQGFWLGEKDYQDKRWAYDESARMPLIVRYPKTISSGIRSDAIIENVDFPALMLDFAGAEIPSQMQGRSFRSICETGIEPDDWKQAAYYRYWMHMAHHDNPGEMSIRTKNHKLIYFYGCDYQGEKQTPPAWELYDLVKDPRELNNVYDQPEYREVRDRLKVQFAKLRLDVGDDGSHYPACERIVQEFWDYDEADRQRAIKISNQFRQRREAELADRK
;
A
#
# COMPACT_ATOMS: atom_id res chain seq x y z
N MET A 1 14.66 5.57 -93.70
CA MET A 1 14.66 4.41 -92.78
C MET A 1 15.26 4.90 -91.43
N LYS A 2 14.40 5.21 -90.46
CA LYS A 2 14.85 5.65 -89.08
C LYS A 2 14.39 4.57 -88.11
N ARG A 3 15.32 3.92 -87.44
CA ARG A 3 15.07 2.97 -86.34
C ARG A 3 14.97 3.73 -85.06
N SER A 4 13.83 3.61 -84.37
CA SER A 4 13.58 4.14 -83.04
C SER A 4 14.05 3.13 -81.97
N ALA A 5 14.95 3.50 -81.11
CA ALA A 5 15.36 2.74 -79.91
C ALA A 5 14.37 3.03 -78.79
N ARG A 6 13.72 2.01 -78.22
CA ARG A 6 12.94 2.09 -76.98
C ARG A 6 13.86 1.78 -75.76
N ILE A 7 13.96 2.74 -74.89
CA ILE A 7 14.62 2.57 -73.61
C ILE A 7 13.59 2.03 -72.60
N PHE A 8 13.83 0.83 -72.03
CA PHE A 8 13.07 0.27 -70.93
C PHE A 8 13.68 0.81 -69.60
N LEU A 9 12.92 1.59 -68.85
CA LEU A 9 13.25 2.01 -67.51
C LEU A 9 12.67 0.97 -66.53
N GLY A 10 13.52 0.12 -65.94
CA GLY A 10 13.14 -0.82 -64.90
C GLY A 10 13.05 -0.11 -63.56
N LEU A 11 11.86 -0.01 -62.97
CA LEU A 11 11.68 0.38 -61.58
C LEU A 11 12.10 -0.78 -60.65
N VAL A 12 13.20 -0.61 -59.95
CA VAL A 12 13.56 -1.46 -58.81
C VAL A 12 12.86 -0.94 -57.59
N CYS A 13 11.74 -1.56 -57.20
CA CYS A 13 11.13 -1.35 -55.88
C CYS A 13 12.03 -2.00 -54.79
N GLY A 14 12.86 -1.21 -54.16
CA GLY A 14 13.56 -1.65 -52.95
C GLY A 14 12.59 -1.74 -51.77
N TRP A 15 12.32 -2.96 -51.32
CA TRP A 15 11.65 -3.21 -50.03
C TRP A 15 12.63 -2.87 -48.93
N LEU A 16 12.41 -1.73 -48.24
CA LEU A 16 13.02 -1.45 -46.93
C LEU A 16 12.33 -2.37 -45.92
N VAL A 17 12.94 -3.51 -45.63
CA VAL A 17 12.61 -4.32 -44.44
C VAL A 17 13.20 -3.56 -43.25
N THR A 18 12.36 -2.80 -42.54
CA THR A 18 12.69 -2.30 -41.23
C THR A 18 12.78 -3.49 -40.28
N PHE A 19 13.99 -3.97 -40.03
CA PHE A 19 14.23 -4.83 -38.88
C PHE A 19 13.97 -3.99 -37.62
N SER A 20 12.80 -4.14 -37.03
CA SER A 20 12.60 -3.81 -35.64
C SER A 20 13.54 -4.72 -34.85
N GLY A 21 14.70 -4.18 -34.49
CA GLY A 21 15.69 -4.90 -33.70
C GLY A 21 15.05 -5.27 -32.38
N VAL A 22 14.77 -6.55 -32.15
CA VAL A 22 14.54 -7.07 -30.80
C VAL A 22 15.82 -6.77 -30.04
N ALA A 23 15.78 -5.85 -29.07
CA ALA A 23 16.89 -5.52 -28.20
C ALA A 23 17.48 -6.83 -27.66
N ARG A 24 18.79 -6.99 -27.76
CA ARG A 24 19.50 -8.17 -27.23
C ARG A 24 19.22 -8.27 -25.73
N SER A 25 19.18 -9.48 -25.17
CA SER A 25 18.93 -9.73 -23.74
C SER A 25 19.90 -8.99 -22.81
N GLU A 26 21.07 -8.61 -23.32
CA GLU A 26 22.11 -7.82 -22.60
C GLU A 26 21.71 -6.35 -22.36
N ASP A 27 20.76 -5.80 -23.11
CA ASP A 27 20.36 -4.39 -23.03
C ASP A 27 19.16 -4.15 -22.08
N ARG A 28 18.46 -5.22 -21.66
CA ARG A 28 17.29 -5.08 -20.79
C ARG A 28 17.65 -5.23 -19.31
N PRO A 29 17.19 -4.32 -18.43
CA PRO A 29 17.47 -4.43 -17.00
C PRO A 29 16.78 -5.64 -16.38
N ASN A 30 17.35 -6.17 -15.33
CA ASN A 30 16.61 -6.98 -14.38
C ASN A 30 15.64 -6.10 -13.60
N ILE A 31 14.56 -6.67 -13.06
CA ILE A 31 13.59 -5.94 -12.25
C ILE A 31 13.37 -6.69 -10.94
N LEU A 32 13.62 -5.99 -9.84
CA LEU A 32 13.39 -6.47 -8.48
C LEU A 32 12.35 -5.57 -7.81
N PHE A 33 11.15 -6.10 -7.63
CA PHE A 33 10.05 -5.43 -6.95
C PHE A 33 9.97 -5.93 -5.51
N ILE A 34 10.31 -5.05 -4.57
CA ILE A 34 10.34 -5.34 -3.13
C ILE A 34 9.15 -4.66 -2.48
N MET A 35 8.35 -5.42 -1.74
CA MET A 35 7.20 -4.88 -1.01
C MET A 35 7.16 -5.43 0.40
N SER A 36 6.99 -4.54 1.39
CA SER A 36 6.81 -4.91 2.79
C SER A 36 5.37 -4.63 3.22
N ASP A 37 4.76 -5.59 3.91
CA ASP A 37 3.36 -5.52 4.33
C ASP A 37 3.21 -4.56 5.53
N ASP A 38 2.38 -3.52 5.38
CA ASP A 38 2.18 -2.48 6.39
C ASP A 38 3.42 -1.60 6.69
N HIS A 39 4.40 -1.53 5.78
CA HIS A 39 5.55 -0.65 5.97
C HIS A 39 5.24 0.76 5.49
N THR A 40 4.97 1.64 6.43
CA THR A 40 4.64 3.03 6.17
C THR A 40 5.87 3.92 5.96
N ALA A 41 5.70 4.99 5.18
CA ALA A 41 6.75 6.00 4.97
C ALA A 41 7.21 6.66 6.29
N GLN A 42 6.34 6.73 7.31
CA GLN A 42 6.68 7.28 8.63
C GLN A 42 7.80 6.53 9.33
N ALA A 43 8.02 5.25 9.04
CA ALA A 43 9.07 4.44 9.64
C ALA A 43 10.32 4.26 8.75
N ILE A 44 10.47 5.09 7.71
CA ILE A 44 11.64 5.09 6.82
C ILE A 44 12.38 6.41 6.95
N GLY A 45 13.68 6.37 7.27
CA GLY A 45 14.50 7.54 7.54
C GLY A 45 14.57 8.53 6.37
N ALA A 46 14.58 8.03 5.13
CA ALA A 46 14.60 8.85 3.91
C ALA A 46 13.41 9.81 3.78
N TYR A 47 12.29 9.55 4.45
CA TYR A 47 11.12 10.46 4.47
C TYR A 47 11.21 11.53 5.56
N ALA A 48 12.28 11.58 6.35
CA ALA A 48 12.58 12.62 7.34
C ALA A 48 11.42 12.87 8.34
N THR A 49 10.80 11.81 8.81
CA THR A 49 9.66 11.85 9.75
C THR A 49 10.11 11.95 11.20
N LEU A 50 9.16 11.91 12.13
CA LEU A 50 9.38 11.92 13.58
C LEU A 50 10.36 10.81 14.04
N LEU A 51 10.38 9.65 13.35
CA LEU A 51 11.18 8.49 13.74
C LEU A 51 12.58 8.47 13.09
N LYS A 52 12.94 9.48 12.28
CA LYS A 52 14.20 9.53 11.54
C LYS A 52 15.44 9.32 12.42
N GLU A 53 15.47 10.00 13.58
CA GLU A 53 16.63 9.97 14.48
C GLU A 53 16.86 8.59 15.14
N LEU A 54 15.90 7.66 15.01
CA LEU A 54 16.04 6.27 15.46
C LEU A 54 16.80 5.41 14.44
N ASP A 55 17.07 5.92 13.26
CA ASP A 55 17.76 5.24 12.13
C ASP A 55 17.20 3.82 11.85
N PRO A 56 15.88 3.70 11.61
CA PRO A 56 15.25 2.38 11.52
C PRO A 56 15.60 1.62 10.23
N THR A 57 16.01 2.32 9.16
CA THR A 57 16.11 1.77 7.80
C THR A 57 17.35 2.21 7.02
N PRO A 58 18.58 2.07 7.57
CA PRO A 58 19.78 2.57 6.90
C PRO A 58 20.04 1.97 5.51
N THR A 59 19.62 0.73 5.24
CA THR A 59 19.74 0.09 3.93
C THR A 59 18.75 0.66 2.91
N ILE A 60 17.50 0.87 3.33
CA ILE A 60 16.46 1.48 2.48
C ILE A 60 16.79 2.95 2.24
N ASP A 61 17.33 3.66 3.24
CA ASP A 61 17.75 5.05 3.11
C ASP A 61 18.92 5.21 2.13
N ALA A 62 19.87 4.28 2.15
CA ALA A 62 20.94 4.22 1.15
C ALA A 62 20.41 3.95 -0.26
N LEU A 63 19.37 3.10 -0.40
CA LEU A 63 18.71 2.88 -1.69
C LEU A 63 18.02 4.16 -2.18
N ALA A 64 17.35 4.91 -1.31
CA ALA A 64 16.72 6.19 -1.62
C ALA A 64 17.76 7.26 -2.03
N ALA A 65 18.90 7.30 -1.34
CA ALA A 65 19.99 8.21 -1.66
C ALA A 65 20.64 7.91 -3.01
N ASP A 66 20.59 6.66 -3.48
CA ASP A 66 21.14 6.21 -4.78
C ASP A 66 20.07 6.07 -5.88
N GLY A 67 18.92 6.72 -5.71
CA GLY A 67 17.81 6.67 -6.66
C GLY A 67 16.89 7.87 -6.53
N ILE A 68 15.60 7.65 -6.81
CA ILE A 68 14.53 8.63 -6.65
C ILE A 68 13.55 8.18 -5.55
N CYS A 69 13.14 9.13 -4.70
CA CYS A 69 12.15 8.97 -3.65
C CYS A 69 10.90 9.80 -3.97
N PHE A 70 9.73 9.17 -3.91
CA PHE A 70 8.45 9.84 -4.17
C PHE A 70 7.73 10.19 -2.88
N ASP A 71 7.31 11.46 -2.74
CA ASP A 71 6.61 11.96 -1.57
C ASP A 71 5.09 11.69 -1.62
N ASN A 72 4.53 11.52 -2.81
CA ASN A 72 3.11 11.41 -3.07
C ASN A 72 2.74 10.11 -3.81
N ALA A 73 3.14 8.97 -3.27
CA ALA A 73 2.70 7.67 -3.75
C ALA A 73 1.54 7.14 -2.89
N PHE A 74 0.44 6.72 -3.52
CA PHE A 74 -0.79 6.33 -2.84
C PHE A 74 -1.30 4.96 -3.28
N CYS A 75 -1.88 4.21 -2.34
CA CYS A 75 -2.72 3.06 -2.69
C CYS A 75 -4.15 3.52 -2.99
N THR A 76 -4.81 2.83 -3.89
CA THR A 76 -6.19 3.12 -4.29
C THR A 76 -7.23 2.57 -3.32
N ASN A 77 -6.82 1.62 -2.46
CA ASN A 77 -7.60 1.05 -1.37
C ASN A 77 -6.62 0.54 -0.30
N SER A 78 -6.63 1.14 0.87
CA SER A 78 -5.64 0.91 1.93
C SER A 78 -5.88 -0.40 2.68
N ILE A 79 -5.81 -1.53 1.94
CA ILE A 79 -5.88 -2.88 2.50
C ILE A 79 -5.19 -3.89 1.58
N CYS A 80 -4.45 -4.83 2.15
CA CYS A 80 -3.47 -5.67 1.45
C CYS A 80 -4.00 -6.40 0.21
N THR A 81 -5.12 -7.15 0.27
CA THR A 81 -5.59 -7.93 -0.89
C THR A 81 -6.00 -7.03 -2.07
N PRO A 82 -6.83 -5.98 -1.91
CA PRO A 82 -7.13 -5.03 -2.98
C PRO A 82 -5.89 -4.30 -3.52
N SER A 83 -5.05 -3.73 -2.66
CA SER A 83 -3.83 -3.04 -3.10
C SER A 83 -2.91 -3.94 -3.93
N ARG A 84 -2.67 -5.17 -3.48
CA ARG A 84 -1.86 -6.16 -4.22
C ARG A 84 -2.50 -6.56 -5.55
N ALA A 85 -3.84 -6.63 -5.61
CA ALA A 85 -4.55 -6.86 -6.87
C ALA A 85 -4.38 -5.69 -7.85
N CYS A 86 -4.45 -4.45 -7.37
CA CYS A 86 -4.20 -3.26 -8.20
C CYS A 86 -2.77 -3.26 -8.75
N ILE A 87 -1.76 -3.56 -7.91
CA ILE A 87 -0.35 -3.64 -8.30
C ILE A 87 -0.12 -4.73 -9.37
N ILE A 88 -0.78 -5.88 -9.27
CA ILE A 88 -0.50 -6.98 -10.20
C ILE A 88 -1.27 -6.88 -11.52
N THR A 89 -2.38 -6.15 -11.54
CA THR A 89 -3.26 -5.99 -12.71
C THR A 89 -3.13 -4.64 -13.42
N GLY A 90 -2.63 -3.60 -12.72
CA GLY A 90 -2.67 -2.22 -13.21
C GLY A 90 -4.08 -1.64 -13.31
N GLN A 91 -5.03 -2.21 -12.54
CA GLN A 91 -6.44 -1.82 -12.55
C GLN A 91 -6.92 -1.48 -11.15
N TYR A 92 -7.78 -0.47 -11.03
CA TYR A 92 -8.46 -0.18 -9.77
C TYR A 92 -9.30 -1.38 -9.31
N ASP A 93 -9.53 -1.47 -8.02
CA ASP A 93 -10.21 -2.60 -7.36
C ASP A 93 -11.62 -2.88 -7.91
N HIS A 94 -12.41 -1.85 -8.21
CA HIS A 94 -13.72 -1.98 -8.84
C HIS A 94 -13.67 -2.51 -10.29
N VAL A 95 -12.53 -2.36 -10.99
CA VAL A 95 -12.31 -2.90 -12.33
C VAL A 95 -11.68 -4.30 -12.29
N ASN A 96 -10.73 -4.54 -11.37
CA ASN A 96 -10.13 -5.86 -11.23
C ASN A 96 -11.02 -6.85 -10.47
N GLY A 97 -12.04 -6.37 -9.74
CA GLY A 97 -13.02 -7.16 -9.00
C GLY A 97 -12.57 -7.61 -7.61
N VAL A 98 -11.47 -7.04 -7.09
CA VAL A 98 -10.89 -7.39 -5.77
C VAL A 98 -10.94 -6.17 -4.85
N PHE A 99 -12.07 -5.93 -4.22
CA PHE A 99 -12.34 -4.75 -3.39
C PHE A 99 -12.35 -5.04 -1.88
N ASP A 100 -12.18 -6.30 -1.48
CA ASP A 100 -12.13 -6.71 -0.08
C ASP A 100 -11.10 -7.81 0.19
N LEU A 101 -10.90 -8.16 1.46
CA LEU A 101 -10.00 -9.26 1.87
C LEU A 101 -10.47 -10.64 1.41
N GLY A 102 -11.76 -10.78 1.08
CA GLY A 102 -12.38 -11.99 0.53
C GLY A 102 -12.14 -12.17 -0.96
N GLY A 103 -11.80 -11.08 -1.65
CA GLY A 103 -11.65 -11.00 -3.10
C GLY A 103 -10.63 -11.94 -3.70
N ARG A 104 -10.85 -12.27 -4.97
CA ARG A 104 -9.99 -13.17 -5.76
C ARG A 104 -9.86 -12.63 -7.18
N ILE A 105 -8.64 -12.54 -7.68
CA ILE A 105 -8.42 -12.23 -9.09
C ILE A 105 -8.97 -13.39 -9.95
N ALA A 106 -9.71 -13.06 -11.00
CA ALA A 106 -10.15 -14.05 -11.99
C ALA A 106 -8.95 -14.68 -12.69
N ARG A 107 -8.99 -15.99 -12.96
CA ARG A 107 -7.84 -16.73 -13.50
C ARG A 107 -7.43 -16.26 -14.90
N GLU A 108 -8.39 -15.83 -15.69
CA GLU A 108 -8.25 -15.33 -17.05
C GLU A 108 -7.75 -13.88 -17.10
N LYS A 109 -7.74 -13.19 -15.95
CA LYS A 109 -7.32 -11.79 -15.92
C LYS A 109 -5.82 -11.67 -16.22
N GLN A 110 -5.50 -10.76 -17.13
CA GLN A 110 -4.11 -10.45 -17.44
C GLN A 110 -3.42 -9.85 -16.21
N THR A 111 -2.24 -10.35 -15.92
CA THR A 111 -1.41 -9.91 -14.81
C THR A 111 0.01 -9.64 -15.24
N LEU A 112 0.71 -8.78 -14.51
CA LEU A 112 2.08 -8.37 -14.81
C LEU A 112 3.05 -9.54 -15.09
N PRO A 113 3.12 -10.64 -14.31
CA PRO A 113 4.07 -11.72 -14.59
C PRO A 113 3.82 -12.42 -15.93
N ILE A 114 2.58 -12.47 -16.41
CA ILE A 114 2.26 -13.02 -17.74
C ILE A 114 2.90 -12.16 -18.83
N LEU A 115 2.79 -10.84 -18.70
CA LEU A 115 3.35 -9.88 -19.65
C LEU A 115 4.88 -9.88 -19.61
N MET A 116 5.46 -9.94 -18.41
CA MET A 116 6.92 -10.02 -18.25
C MET A 116 7.50 -11.29 -18.87
N ARG A 117 6.85 -12.45 -18.73
CA ARG A 117 7.26 -13.68 -19.41
C ARG A 117 7.18 -13.56 -20.92
N ALA A 118 6.12 -12.92 -21.44
CA ALA A 118 6.00 -12.67 -22.87
C ALA A 118 7.16 -11.83 -23.43
N GLN A 119 7.78 -11.00 -22.59
CA GLN A 119 8.99 -10.25 -22.91
C GLN A 119 10.28 -11.06 -22.68
N GLY A 120 10.19 -12.34 -22.33
CA GLY A 120 11.35 -13.22 -22.13
C GLY A 120 12.00 -13.14 -20.75
N TYR A 121 11.38 -12.47 -19.79
CA TYR A 121 11.85 -12.46 -18.40
C TYR A 121 11.60 -13.81 -17.74
N GLN A 122 12.54 -14.25 -16.92
CA GLN A 122 12.30 -15.28 -15.93
C GLN A 122 11.63 -14.67 -14.72
N THR A 123 10.48 -15.21 -14.29
CA THR A 123 9.63 -14.59 -13.27
C THR A 123 9.62 -15.39 -11.99
N ALA A 124 9.74 -14.73 -10.82
CA ALA A 124 9.64 -15.36 -9.51
C ALA A 124 8.80 -14.54 -8.54
N MET A 125 7.97 -15.24 -7.73
CA MET A 125 7.21 -14.66 -6.62
C MET A 125 7.58 -15.33 -5.31
N ILE A 126 8.16 -14.59 -4.37
CA ILE A 126 8.65 -15.11 -3.10
C ILE A 126 8.11 -14.26 -1.95
N GLY A 127 7.49 -14.90 -0.95
CA GLY A 127 6.94 -14.25 0.23
C GLY A 127 5.42 -14.08 0.23
N LYS A 128 4.90 -12.94 0.70
CA LYS A 128 3.46 -12.72 0.87
C LYS A 128 2.77 -12.45 -0.47
N TRP A 129 1.91 -13.38 -0.91
CA TRP A 129 1.09 -13.26 -2.11
C TRP A 129 -0.30 -12.68 -1.83
N HIS A 130 -1.05 -13.33 -0.97
CA HIS A 130 -2.35 -12.91 -0.39
C HIS A 130 -3.50 -12.69 -1.41
N LEU A 131 -3.39 -13.17 -2.65
CA LEU A 131 -4.42 -12.99 -3.70
C LEU A 131 -5.32 -14.21 -3.92
N LYS A 132 -5.22 -15.25 -3.09
CA LYS A 132 -6.08 -16.46 -3.07
C LYS A 132 -6.15 -17.30 -4.35
N VAL A 133 -5.44 -16.92 -5.39
CA VAL A 133 -5.23 -17.70 -6.61
C VAL A 133 -3.79 -18.18 -6.66
N GLU A 134 -3.53 -19.23 -7.41
CA GLU A 134 -2.17 -19.69 -7.66
C GLU A 134 -1.38 -18.62 -8.40
N PRO A 135 -0.17 -18.24 -7.93
CA PRO A 135 0.67 -17.27 -8.62
C PRO A 135 1.06 -17.77 -10.02
N ASN A 136 0.85 -16.94 -11.03
CA ASN A 136 1.19 -17.27 -12.42
C ASN A 136 2.60 -16.78 -12.78
N TYR A 137 3.61 -17.35 -12.09
CA TYR A 137 5.05 -17.09 -12.30
C TYR A 137 5.77 -18.37 -12.74
N ASP A 138 6.98 -18.26 -13.27
CA ASP A 138 7.83 -19.44 -13.56
C ASP A 138 8.22 -20.17 -12.28
N PHE A 139 8.40 -19.41 -11.19
CA PHE A 139 8.63 -19.94 -9.85
C PHE A 139 7.80 -19.20 -8.81
N TYR A 140 7.25 -19.92 -7.84
CA TYR A 140 6.71 -19.29 -6.64
C TYR A 140 7.00 -20.10 -5.36
N LYS A 141 7.26 -19.36 -4.28
CA LYS A 141 7.33 -19.83 -2.90
C LYS A 141 6.67 -18.80 -2.00
N VAL A 142 5.38 -18.99 -1.68
CA VAL A 142 4.55 -17.95 -1.09
C VAL A 142 3.90 -18.37 0.22
N LEU A 143 3.70 -17.38 1.11
CA LEU A 143 3.02 -17.62 2.40
C LEU A 143 1.55 -17.98 2.18
N PRO A 144 0.99 -18.96 2.96
CA PRO A 144 -0.44 -19.21 3.01
C PRO A 144 -1.19 -18.04 3.70
N GLY A 145 -2.10 -17.37 2.98
CA GLY A 145 -2.88 -16.24 3.52
C GLY A 145 -1.99 -15.12 4.04
N GLN A 146 -2.15 -14.75 5.30
CA GLN A 146 -1.33 -13.73 5.99
C GLN A 146 0.07 -14.25 6.36
N GLY A 147 0.29 -15.56 6.37
CA GLY A 147 1.52 -16.16 6.88
C GLY A 147 1.67 -16.09 8.40
N LYS A 148 2.67 -16.79 8.90
CA LYS A 148 3.09 -16.77 10.30
C LYS A 148 4.48 -16.17 10.40
N TYR A 149 4.81 -15.55 11.50
CA TYR A 149 6.17 -15.08 11.75
C TYR A 149 7.11 -16.21 12.09
N PHE A 150 6.71 -17.10 13.00
CA PHE A 150 7.49 -18.26 13.41
C PHE A 150 6.95 -19.56 12.81
N ASP A 151 7.80 -20.55 12.68
CA ASP A 151 7.49 -21.83 12.03
C ASP A 151 6.86 -21.59 10.66
N THR A 152 7.58 -20.84 9.86
CA THR A 152 7.10 -20.31 8.57
C THR A 152 6.57 -21.44 7.69
N GLU A 153 5.43 -21.21 7.08
CA GLU A 153 4.85 -22.11 6.09
C GLU A 153 4.89 -21.47 4.71
N PHE A 154 5.21 -22.26 3.68
CA PHE A 154 5.15 -21.80 2.29
C PHE A 154 4.31 -22.73 1.44
N ARG A 155 3.57 -22.16 0.50
CA ARG A 155 3.08 -22.88 -0.69
C ARG A 155 4.18 -22.85 -1.73
N ILE A 156 4.61 -24.03 -2.17
CA ILE A 156 5.73 -24.19 -3.11
C ILE A 156 5.21 -24.83 -4.39
N GLN A 157 5.58 -24.24 -5.54
CA GLN A 157 5.25 -24.76 -6.85
C GLN A 157 5.72 -26.20 -7.03
N GLY A 158 4.88 -27.04 -7.64
CA GLY A 158 5.24 -28.43 -7.99
C GLY A 158 5.23 -29.46 -6.86
N VAL A 159 5.14 -29.05 -5.57
CA VAL A 159 5.15 -30.00 -4.44
C VAL A 159 3.83 -30.76 -4.33
N LYS A 160 2.71 -30.08 -4.49
CA LYS A 160 1.34 -30.61 -4.54
C LYS A 160 0.46 -29.62 -5.32
N PRO A 161 -0.74 -30.00 -5.78
CA PRO A 161 -1.68 -29.04 -6.37
C PRO A 161 -2.07 -27.93 -5.40
N TRP A 162 -2.21 -26.71 -5.93
CA TRP A 162 -2.73 -25.55 -5.18
C TRP A 162 -4.17 -25.81 -4.67
N PRO A 163 -4.52 -25.41 -3.44
CA PRO A 163 -3.72 -24.73 -2.42
C PRO A 163 -3.11 -25.71 -1.38
N LYS A 164 -2.99 -27.00 -1.68
CA LYS A 164 -2.52 -28.05 -0.73
C LYS A 164 -0.99 -28.21 -0.69
N ASN A 165 -0.26 -27.40 -1.46
CA ASN A 165 1.20 -27.42 -1.62
C ASN A 165 1.97 -26.72 -0.49
N VAL A 166 1.52 -26.89 0.75
CA VAL A 166 2.12 -26.27 1.94
C VAL A 166 3.27 -27.12 2.47
N VAL A 167 4.43 -26.48 2.69
CA VAL A 167 5.61 -27.03 3.36
C VAL A 167 5.92 -26.18 4.58
N LYS A 168 6.24 -26.82 5.71
CA LYS A 168 6.58 -26.17 6.98
C LYS A 168 8.08 -26.08 7.17
N TYR A 169 8.53 -24.98 7.75
CA TYR A 169 9.92 -24.70 8.11
C TYR A 169 10.01 -24.45 9.63
N PRO A 170 10.04 -25.52 10.45
CA PRO A 170 10.11 -25.38 11.91
C PRO A 170 11.35 -24.61 12.34
N GLY A 171 11.19 -23.74 13.35
CA GLY A 171 12.27 -22.91 13.89
C GLY A 171 12.64 -21.69 13.03
N SER A 172 12.00 -21.50 11.87
CA SER A 172 12.28 -20.35 11.02
C SER A 172 11.47 -19.12 11.42
N HIS A 173 12.02 -17.93 11.13
CA HIS A 173 11.31 -16.65 11.16
C HIS A 173 11.03 -16.18 9.74
N SER A 174 9.83 -15.66 9.47
CA SER A 174 9.34 -15.38 8.11
C SER A 174 10.22 -14.41 7.32
N SER A 175 10.75 -13.35 7.95
CA SER A 175 11.61 -12.39 7.25
C SER A 175 12.87 -13.07 6.73
N ASP A 176 13.51 -13.91 7.56
CA ASP A 176 14.72 -14.64 7.17
C ASP A 176 14.40 -15.74 6.17
N ALA A 177 13.34 -16.52 6.40
CA ALA A 177 12.94 -17.62 5.52
C ALA A 177 12.54 -17.14 4.11
N ILE A 178 11.92 -15.96 3.99
CA ILE A 178 11.61 -15.32 2.70
C ILE A 178 12.92 -14.91 2.03
N MET A 179 13.82 -14.25 2.75
CA MET A 179 15.13 -13.84 2.23
C MET A 179 15.98 -15.02 1.79
N ASP A 180 16.09 -16.05 2.62
CA ASP A 180 16.84 -17.29 2.30
C ASP A 180 16.28 -17.97 1.05
N SER A 181 14.94 -17.94 0.89
CA SER A 181 14.29 -18.49 -0.30
C SER A 181 14.59 -17.66 -1.56
N THR A 182 14.71 -16.34 -1.43
CA THR A 182 15.09 -15.46 -2.54
C THR A 182 16.55 -15.66 -2.93
N LEU A 183 17.46 -15.74 -1.97
CA LEU A 183 18.86 -16.00 -2.23
C LEU A 183 19.07 -17.40 -2.83
N ALA A 184 18.34 -18.41 -2.36
CA ALA A 184 18.37 -19.75 -2.95
C ALA A 184 17.89 -19.75 -4.40
N TRP A 185 16.81 -19.02 -4.70
CA TRP A 185 16.34 -18.88 -6.08
C TRP A 185 17.40 -18.26 -6.99
N PHE A 186 18.06 -17.19 -6.57
CA PHE A 186 19.15 -16.56 -7.32
C PHE A 186 20.32 -17.51 -7.59
N LYS A 187 20.70 -18.31 -6.59
CA LYS A 187 21.86 -19.22 -6.67
C LYS A 187 21.59 -20.49 -7.47
N GLU A 188 20.38 -21.01 -7.39
CA GLU A 188 20.09 -22.38 -7.82
C GLU A 188 19.14 -22.45 -9.02
N GLN A 189 18.32 -21.42 -9.26
CA GLN A 189 17.22 -21.49 -10.22
C GLN A 189 17.23 -20.36 -11.27
N ARG A 190 17.94 -19.26 -11.00
CA ARG A 190 18.07 -18.19 -11.96
C ARG A 190 18.78 -18.67 -13.22
N ASN A 191 18.18 -18.40 -14.38
CA ASN A 191 18.86 -18.55 -15.66
C ASN A 191 19.69 -17.28 -15.95
N PRO A 192 21.03 -17.36 -16.01
CA PRO A 192 21.88 -16.19 -16.25
C PRO A 192 21.70 -15.58 -17.64
N ASP A 193 21.18 -16.35 -18.62
CA ASP A 193 20.98 -15.89 -20.00
C ASP A 193 19.67 -15.11 -20.20
N LYS A 194 18.86 -14.94 -19.13
CA LYS A 194 17.60 -14.22 -19.18
C LYS A 194 17.58 -13.09 -18.16
N PRO A 195 16.97 -11.94 -18.49
CA PRO A 195 16.65 -10.97 -17.45
C PRO A 195 15.62 -11.56 -16.48
N PHE A 196 15.68 -11.17 -15.22
CA PHE A 196 14.71 -11.61 -14.23
C PHE A 196 13.71 -10.53 -13.84
N PHE A 197 12.50 -10.96 -13.50
CA PHE A 197 11.49 -10.20 -12.77
C PHE A 197 11.17 -10.93 -11.47
N VAL A 198 11.64 -10.39 -10.35
CA VAL A 198 11.45 -10.98 -9.02
C VAL A 198 10.58 -10.07 -8.17
N CYS A 199 9.47 -10.63 -7.66
CA CYS A 199 8.68 -10.04 -6.60
C CYS A 199 9.12 -10.65 -5.27
N HIS A 200 9.76 -9.83 -4.41
CA HIS A 200 10.18 -10.18 -3.07
C HIS A 200 9.31 -9.46 -2.05
N HIS A 201 8.38 -10.18 -1.42
CA HIS A 201 7.36 -9.59 -0.57
C HIS A 201 7.47 -10.08 0.87
N PHE A 202 7.85 -9.19 1.79
CA PHE A 202 7.86 -9.50 3.21
C PHE A 202 6.45 -9.59 3.81
N LYS A 203 6.30 -10.38 4.89
CA LYS A 203 5.17 -10.28 5.80
C LYS A 203 5.34 -9.11 6.77
N ALA A 204 6.56 -8.88 7.22
CA ALA A 204 6.88 -7.79 8.16
C ALA A 204 6.75 -6.42 7.47
N PRO A 205 6.36 -5.38 8.21
CA PRO A 205 6.06 -5.35 9.65
C PRO A 205 4.58 -5.57 10.03
N HIS A 206 3.74 -6.25 9.23
CA HIS A 206 2.32 -6.52 9.56
C HIS A 206 2.14 -7.10 10.97
N ASP A 207 1.00 -6.79 11.64
CA ASP A 207 0.66 -7.33 12.95
C ASP A 207 0.66 -8.89 12.94
N TYR A 208 1.01 -9.56 14.04
CA TYR A 208 1.16 -9.04 15.42
C TYR A 208 2.58 -8.52 15.77
N PHE A 209 3.41 -8.09 14.82
CA PHE A 209 4.76 -7.53 15.04
C PHE A 209 5.69 -8.46 15.82
N GLU A 210 5.65 -9.74 15.48
CA GLU A 210 6.49 -10.77 16.11
C GLU A 210 7.89 -10.74 15.47
N SER A 211 8.74 -9.84 15.94
CA SER A 211 10.12 -9.73 15.48
C SER A 211 10.96 -10.96 15.85
N HIS A 212 12.04 -11.20 15.10
CA HIS A 212 13.01 -12.25 15.51
C HIS A 212 13.67 -11.84 16.83
N PRO A 213 13.88 -12.78 17.80
CA PRO A 213 14.43 -12.48 19.13
C PRO A 213 15.77 -11.73 19.15
N ARG A 214 16.58 -11.87 18.10
CA ARG A 214 17.83 -11.10 17.96
C ARG A 214 17.65 -9.58 18.01
N TYR A 215 16.42 -9.09 17.83
CA TYR A 215 16.08 -7.67 17.88
C TYR A 215 15.45 -7.22 19.19
N ASP A 216 15.32 -8.10 20.21
CA ASP A 216 14.64 -7.76 21.47
C ASP A 216 15.32 -6.61 22.23
N SER A 217 16.65 -6.50 22.10
CA SER A 217 17.42 -5.37 22.67
C SER A 217 17.35 -4.09 21.83
N TYR A 218 16.93 -4.16 20.56
CA TYR A 218 16.84 -2.98 19.70
C TYR A 218 15.77 -2.02 20.24
N LEU A 219 16.14 -0.77 20.49
CA LEU A 219 15.30 0.29 21.08
C LEU A 219 14.76 -0.04 22.50
N ALA A 220 15.30 -1.03 23.22
CA ALA A 220 14.80 -1.42 24.53
C ALA A 220 14.77 -0.25 25.51
N ASP A 221 15.88 0.51 25.58
CA ASP A 221 16.10 1.61 26.51
C ASP A 221 15.88 3.00 25.86
N VAL A 222 15.21 3.04 24.70
CA VAL A 222 14.94 4.27 23.96
C VAL A 222 13.47 4.66 24.13
N ASP A 223 13.22 5.92 24.46
CA ASP A 223 11.87 6.47 24.39
C ASP A 223 11.54 6.85 22.93
N ILE A 224 10.53 6.19 22.36
CA ILE A 224 10.06 6.47 21.01
C ILE A 224 9.33 7.82 21.01
N PRO A 225 9.67 8.74 20.09
CA PRO A 225 8.97 10.01 19.97
C PRO A 225 7.47 9.83 19.73
N GLU A 226 6.64 10.59 20.44
CA GLU A 226 5.19 10.54 20.38
C GLU A 226 4.66 11.62 19.42
N PRO A 227 3.79 11.30 18.44
CA PRO A 227 3.15 12.35 17.65
C PRO A 227 2.19 13.17 18.54
N ALA A 228 2.18 14.49 18.37
CA ALA A 228 1.32 15.36 19.18
C ALA A 228 -0.16 14.96 19.08
N SER A 229 -0.61 14.54 17.89
CA SER A 229 -1.98 14.10 17.63
C SER A 229 -2.36 12.77 18.29
N LEU A 230 -1.42 12.06 18.91
CA LEU A 230 -1.71 10.93 19.80
C LEU A 230 -2.50 11.38 21.03
N TRP A 231 -2.24 12.59 21.52
CA TRP A 231 -2.79 13.12 22.76
C TRP A 231 -3.96 14.06 22.54
N GLU A 232 -3.81 14.96 21.58
CA GLU A 232 -4.76 16.03 21.34
C GLU A 232 -5.13 16.09 19.85
N LYS A 233 -6.41 16.08 19.57
CA LYS A 233 -6.99 16.39 18.28
C LYS A 233 -7.77 17.69 18.39
N PRO A 234 -7.58 18.65 17.49
CA PRO A 234 -8.36 19.88 17.49
C PRO A 234 -9.86 19.60 17.41
N ASP A 235 -10.69 20.47 17.95
CA ASP A 235 -12.15 20.37 17.82
C ASP A 235 -12.60 20.42 16.35
N THR A 236 -11.78 20.98 15.49
CA THR A 236 -12.00 21.05 14.05
C THR A 236 -11.65 19.76 13.30
N TRP A 237 -10.99 18.78 13.95
CA TRP A 237 -10.62 17.54 13.28
C TRP A 237 -11.84 16.66 13.01
N GLY A 238 -11.85 16.03 11.82
CA GLY A 238 -12.82 15.00 11.46
C GLY A 238 -14.24 15.52 11.25
N SER A 239 -15.19 14.61 11.28
CA SER A 239 -16.62 14.84 11.08
C SER A 239 -17.48 13.94 11.94
N VAL A 240 -18.80 13.96 11.75
CA VAL A 240 -19.71 13.00 12.39
C VAL A 240 -19.46 11.55 11.96
N ALA A 241 -18.74 11.33 10.84
CA ALA A 241 -18.35 10.00 10.38
C ALA A 241 -17.09 9.47 11.06
N THR A 242 -16.28 10.32 11.69
CA THR A 242 -14.99 9.94 12.28
C THR A 242 -14.95 10.14 13.78
N ARG A 243 -15.72 11.08 14.32
CA ARG A 243 -15.70 11.40 15.74
C ARG A 243 -16.57 10.48 16.57
N GLY A 244 -16.00 9.97 17.67
CA GLY A 244 -16.75 9.42 18.81
C GLY A 244 -17.12 7.93 18.71
N TYR A 245 -16.66 7.20 17.70
CA TYR A 245 -16.83 5.75 17.63
C TYR A 245 -15.66 5.01 16.99
N GLN A 246 -14.66 5.75 16.62
CA GLN A 246 -13.42 5.15 16.15
C GLN A 246 -12.33 5.47 17.16
N ASP A 247 -11.67 4.73 17.27
CA ASP A 247 -10.91 4.02 18.21
C ASP A 247 -9.63 4.71 18.57
N GLU A 248 -9.62 5.08 19.80
CA GLU A 248 -8.41 5.37 20.54
C GLU A 248 -7.46 4.19 20.43
N LEU A 249 -6.17 4.46 20.34
CA LEU A 249 -5.10 3.49 20.23
C LEU A 249 -5.12 2.45 21.37
N ILE A 250 -5.47 2.86 22.59
CA ILE A 250 -5.47 2.01 23.77
C ILE A 250 -6.25 0.70 23.61
N PRO A 251 -7.47 0.70 23.04
CA PRO A 251 -8.22 -0.54 22.89
C PRO A 251 -7.64 -1.52 21.88
N HIS A 252 -6.77 -1.06 21.00
CA HIS A 252 -6.47 -1.76 19.76
C HIS A 252 -5.02 -2.05 19.49
N ILE A 253 -4.11 -1.59 20.36
CA ILE A 253 -2.68 -1.64 20.12
C ILE A 253 -2.22 -3.00 19.62
N GLY A 254 -1.73 -2.96 18.39
CA GLY A 254 -1.02 -4.06 17.77
C GLY A 254 -1.86 -5.27 17.41
N THR A 255 -3.19 -5.26 17.61
CA THR A 255 -4.01 -6.43 17.26
C THR A 255 -5.40 -6.05 16.74
N SER A 256 -5.83 -6.77 15.72
CA SER A 256 -7.24 -6.77 15.32
C SER A 256 -8.17 -7.37 16.39
N ILE A 257 -7.64 -8.01 17.41
CA ILE A 257 -8.35 -8.65 18.50
C ILE A 257 -8.76 -7.62 19.57
N GLY A 258 -7.92 -6.64 19.84
CA GLY A 258 -8.14 -5.57 20.83
C GLY A 258 -9.43 -4.78 20.66
N ARG A 259 -9.95 -4.71 19.46
CA ARG A 259 -11.10 -3.89 19.07
C ARG A 259 -12.43 -4.26 19.70
N ARG A 260 -12.61 -5.52 20.07
CA ARG A 260 -13.92 -6.01 20.51
C ARG A 260 -14.18 -5.80 22.00
N ASN A 261 -13.12 -5.64 22.79
CA ASN A 261 -13.22 -5.38 24.22
C ASN A 261 -11.91 -4.80 24.77
N PRO A 262 -11.79 -3.48 24.88
CA PRO A 262 -10.54 -2.79 25.22
C PRO A 262 -9.85 -3.33 26.45
N ARG A 263 -10.54 -3.39 27.59
CA ARG A 263 -9.94 -3.80 28.87
C ARG A 263 -9.67 -5.29 28.96
N ARG A 264 -10.51 -6.12 28.35
CA ARG A 264 -10.31 -7.57 28.33
C ARG A 264 -9.16 -7.98 27.42
N SER A 265 -8.99 -7.27 26.30
CA SER A 265 -7.91 -7.54 25.35
C SER A 265 -6.55 -7.23 25.89
N TYR A 266 -6.41 -6.14 26.64
CA TYR A 266 -5.20 -5.87 27.39
C TYR A 266 -4.89 -6.97 28.40
N ALA A 267 -5.93 -7.57 29.00
CA ALA A 267 -5.78 -8.63 29.98
C ALA A 267 -5.30 -9.95 29.40
N ALA A 268 -5.95 -10.36 28.31
CA ALA A 268 -5.83 -11.72 27.82
C ALA A 268 -4.96 -11.84 26.55
N ASP A 269 -5.06 -10.87 25.66
CA ASP A 269 -4.48 -11.01 24.33
C ASP A 269 -3.14 -10.30 24.17
N LEU A 270 -2.99 -9.07 24.66
CA LEU A 270 -1.74 -8.35 24.55
C LEU A 270 -0.59 -8.99 25.36
N PRO A 271 -0.77 -9.41 26.62
CA PRO A 271 0.27 -10.19 27.30
C PRO A 271 0.63 -11.52 26.63
N ARG A 272 -0.31 -12.13 25.92
CA ARG A 272 -0.05 -13.34 25.14
C ARG A 272 0.75 -13.06 23.86
N VAL A 273 0.45 -11.94 23.19
CA VAL A 273 1.10 -11.55 21.93
C VAL A 273 2.43 -10.84 22.20
N PHE A 274 2.51 -10.08 23.28
CA PHE A 274 3.66 -9.28 23.69
C PHE A 274 4.05 -9.57 25.16
N PRO A 275 4.49 -10.79 25.48
CA PRO A 275 4.67 -11.23 26.89
C PRO A 275 5.73 -10.43 27.65
N ASP A 276 6.70 -9.84 26.97
CA ASP A 276 7.80 -9.11 27.59
C ASP A 276 7.51 -7.62 27.76
N GLU A 277 6.76 -7.03 26.84
CA GLU A 277 6.44 -5.60 26.85
C GLU A 277 5.25 -5.24 27.74
N PHE A 278 4.31 -6.17 27.96
CA PHE A 278 3.13 -5.96 28.76
C PHE A 278 3.21 -6.68 30.12
N LYS A 279 4.38 -6.60 30.79
CA LYS A 279 4.58 -7.10 32.16
C LYS A 279 3.90 -6.26 33.22
N TRP A 280 3.50 -5.03 32.92
CA TRP A 280 2.80 -4.14 33.82
C TRP A 280 1.32 -4.52 33.95
N ASP A 281 0.83 -4.50 35.20
CA ASP A 281 -0.58 -4.77 35.47
C ASP A 281 -1.43 -3.53 35.11
N TYR A 282 -1.97 -3.50 33.90
CA TYR A 282 -2.86 -2.43 33.44
C TYR A 282 -4.19 -2.35 34.25
N ARG A 283 -4.52 -3.38 35.04
CA ARG A 283 -5.64 -3.33 36.01
C ARG A 283 -5.29 -2.59 37.26
N ASN A 284 -4.02 -2.23 37.48
CA ASN A 284 -3.58 -1.45 38.62
C ASN A 284 -4.34 -0.12 38.62
N PRO A 285 -5.23 0.13 39.61
CA PRO A 285 -6.04 1.34 39.66
C PRO A 285 -5.21 2.63 39.86
N ASN A 286 -3.94 2.50 40.18
CA ASN A 286 -3.01 3.63 40.32
C ASN A 286 -2.43 4.08 38.94
N LEU A 287 -2.64 3.32 37.87
CA LEU A 287 -2.24 3.73 36.52
C LEU A 287 -3.36 4.59 35.91
N THR A 288 -3.02 5.82 35.58
CA THR A 288 -3.93 6.69 34.83
C THR A 288 -4.01 6.25 33.36
N ASP A 289 -5.09 6.59 32.65
CA ASP A 289 -5.25 6.30 31.23
C ASP A 289 -4.10 6.88 30.38
N VAL A 290 -3.56 8.02 30.77
CA VAL A 290 -2.39 8.64 30.12
C VAL A 290 -1.16 7.74 30.23
N VAL A 291 -0.89 7.20 31.43
CA VAL A 291 0.25 6.29 31.63
C VAL A 291 0.07 5.00 30.84
N VAL A 292 -1.13 4.43 30.89
CA VAL A 292 -1.47 3.21 30.12
C VAL A 292 -1.28 3.44 28.62
N LYS A 293 -1.77 4.55 28.10
CA LYS A 293 -1.65 4.91 26.67
C LYS A 293 -0.19 5.07 26.24
N ARG A 294 0.63 5.75 27.07
CA ARG A 294 2.06 5.92 26.79
C ARG A 294 2.80 4.59 26.76
N LEU A 295 2.61 3.74 27.76
CA LEU A 295 3.23 2.41 27.81
C LEU A 295 2.82 1.56 26.60
N ALA A 296 1.55 1.62 26.25
CA ALA A 296 1.00 0.90 25.13
C ALA A 296 1.58 1.37 23.80
N TYR A 297 1.71 2.69 23.60
CA TYR A 297 2.36 3.27 22.42
C TYR A 297 3.83 2.84 22.30
N GLN A 298 4.59 2.93 23.40
CA GLN A 298 6.00 2.53 23.41
C GLN A 298 6.16 1.05 23.03
N ALA A 299 5.35 0.17 23.60
CA ALA A 299 5.39 -1.26 23.29
C ALA A 299 5.03 -1.53 21.81
N TYR A 300 3.97 -0.89 21.32
CA TYR A 300 3.52 -0.98 19.93
C TYR A 300 4.63 -0.57 18.95
N LEU A 301 5.18 0.63 19.13
CA LEU A 301 6.19 1.16 18.22
C LEU A 301 7.50 0.36 18.27
N LYS A 302 7.97 -0.04 19.45
CA LYS A 302 9.18 -0.86 19.58
C LYS A 302 9.03 -2.20 18.83
N LYS A 303 7.89 -2.87 18.95
CA LYS A 303 7.61 -4.12 18.22
C LYS A 303 7.56 -3.91 16.71
N TYR A 304 6.86 -2.87 16.26
CA TYR A 304 6.79 -2.52 14.85
C TYR A 304 8.20 -2.22 14.29
N LEU A 305 8.98 -1.37 14.94
CA LEU A 305 10.32 -0.98 14.50
C LEU A 305 11.33 -2.13 14.54
N ARG A 306 11.19 -3.09 15.44
CA ARG A 306 11.98 -4.34 15.45
C ARG A 306 11.69 -5.21 14.22
N CYS A 307 10.45 -5.26 13.78
CA CYS A 307 10.09 -5.91 12.51
C CYS A 307 10.67 -5.15 11.31
N VAL A 308 10.61 -3.82 11.31
CA VAL A 308 11.22 -2.95 10.29
C VAL A 308 12.73 -3.18 10.22
N LYS A 309 13.41 -3.23 11.36
CA LYS A 309 14.85 -3.54 11.44
C LYS A 309 15.16 -4.90 10.81
N GLY A 310 14.32 -5.89 11.06
CA GLY A 310 14.44 -7.23 10.44
C GLY A 310 14.28 -7.22 8.92
N VAL A 311 13.44 -6.35 8.37
CA VAL A 311 13.29 -6.13 6.92
C VAL A 311 14.57 -5.49 6.38
N ASP A 312 15.04 -4.39 6.98
CA ASP A 312 16.20 -3.64 6.52
C ASP A 312 17.49 -4.47 6.50
N ASP A 313 17.74 -5.24 7.57
CA ASP A 313 18.91 -6.14 7.65
C ASP A 313 18.86 -7.26 6.59
N ASN A 314 17.68 -7.77 6.29
CA ASN A 314 17.52 -8.76 5.23
C ASN A 314 17.71 -8.15 3.84
N LEU A 315 17.27 -6.91 3.61
CA LEU A 315 17.55 -6.20 2.36
C LEU A 315 19.04 -5.95 2.17
N LYS A 316 19.77 -5.65 3.25
CA LYS A 316 21.23 -5.56 3.17
C LYS A 316 21.84 -6.86 2.64
N ARG A 317 21.42 -8.03 3.14
CA ARG A 317 21.89 -9.34 2.66
C ARG A 317 21.62 -9.54 1.17
N LEU A 318 20.44 -9.14 0.69
CA LEU A 318 20.08 -9.23 -0.72
C LEU A 318 20.91 -8.29 -1.60
N PHE A 319 21.08 -7.05 -1.18
CA PHE A 319 21.85 -6.07 -1.95
C PHE A 319 23.33 -6.39 -1.97
N ASP A 320 23.89 -6.89 -0.88
CA ASP A 320 25.28 -7.37 -0.84
C ASP A 320 25.48 -8.52 -1.85
N TYR A 321 24.58 -9.51 -1.85
CA TYR A 321 24.61 -10.61 -2.83
C TYR A 321 24.52 -10.10 -4.29
N LEU A 322 23.60 -9.18 -4.58
CA LEU A 322 23.47 -8.64 -5.94
C LEU A 322 24.72 -7.86 -6.39
N LYS A 323 25.41 -7.18 -5.46
CA LYS A 323 26.70 -6.52 -5.73
C LYS A 323 27.82 -7.52 -5.99
N GLU A 324 27.94 -8.56 -5.18
CA GLU A 324 28.92 -9.64 -5.35
C GLU A 324 28.76 -10.34 -6.71
N GLU A 325 27.53 -10.53 -7.17
CA GLU A 325 27.20 -11.17 -8.45
C GLU A 325 27.20 -10.18 -9.65
N ASN A 326 27.56 -8.91 -9.44
CA ASN A 326 27.53 -7.84 -10.46
C ASN A 326 26.13 -7.63 -11.09
N LEU A 327 25.07 -7.89 -10.34
CA LEU A 327 23.67 -7.73 -10.77
C LEU A 327 23.07 -6.39 -10.34
N PHE A 328 23.59 -5.78 -9.26
CA PHE A 328 22.97 -4.65 -8.58
C PHE A 328 22.74 -3.44 -9.49
N ASP A 329 23.73 -3.08 -10.31
CA ASP A 329 23.65 -1.90 -11.18
C ASP A 329 22.90 -2.14 -12.49
N ASN A 330 22.68 -3.42 -12.86
CA ASN A 330 21.82 -3.79 -13.98
C ASN A 330 20.40 -4.20 -13.54
N THR A 331 20.00 -3.82 -12.35
CA THR A 331 18.68 -4.13 -11.81
C THR A 331 17.94 -2.86 -11.46
N VAL A 332 16.73 -2.70 -12.02
CA VAL A 332 15.75 -1.72 -11.54
C VAL A 332 15.22 -2.25 -10.21
N ILE A 333 15.52 -1.55 -9.13
CA ILE A 333 15.07 -1.91 -7.77
C ILE A 333 13.96 -0.95 -7.38
N ILE A 334 12.79 -1.49 -7.07
CA ILE A 334 11.63 -0.75 -6.59
C ILE A 334 11.34 -1.22 -5.17
N TYR A 335 11.29 -0.30 -4.22
CA TYR A 335 10.88 -0.56 -2.84
C TYR A 335 9.59 0.17 -2.51
N THR A 336 8.61 -0.55 -1.92
CA THR A 336 7.33 0.02 -1.47
C THR A 336 6.72 -0.75 -0.30
N GLY A 337 5.71 -0.17 0.35
CA GLY A 337 4.70 -0.91 1.14
C GLY A 337 3.50 -1.28 0.26
N ASP A 338 2.58 -2.10 0.75
CA ASP A 338 1.31 -2.35 0.04
C ASP A 338 0.25 -1.28 0.35
N GLN A 339 0.39 -0.54 1.43
CA GLN A 339 -0.32 0.69 1.80
C GLN A 339 0.45 1.44 2.89
N GLY A 340 -0.10 2.57 3.35
CA GLY A 340 0.35 3.23 4.57
C GLY A 340 -0.10 2.48 5.83
N PHE A 341 0.29 3.00 7.00
CA PHE A 341 -0.03 2.41 8.28
C PHE A 341 0.08 3.47 9.39
N TRP A 342 -0.89 3.49 10.32
CA TRP A 342 -0.89 4.40 11.45
C TRP A 342 0.11 3.99 12.52
N LEU A 343 0.92 4.94 12.96
CA LEU A 343 1.87 4.76 14.05
C LEU A 343 1.50 5.59 15.28
N GLY A 344 0.20 5.75 15.55
CA GLY A 344 -0.35 6.49 16.68
C GLY A 344 -0.79 7.92 16.35
N GLU A 345 -0.56 8.41 15.15
CA GLU A 345 -1.10 9.70 14.72
C GLU A 345 -2.63 9.68 14.83
N LYS A 346 -3.22 10.79 15.24
CA LYS A 346 -4.67 10.94 15.50
C LYS A 346 -5.25 9.91 16.47
N ASP A 347 -4.38 9.26 17.27
CA ASP A 347 -4.76 8.17 18.19
C ASP A 347 -5.26 6.91 17.45
N TYR A 348 -4.81 6.71 16.20
CA TYR A 348 -5.18 5.56 15.40
C TYR A 348 -4.04 4.54 15.27
N GLN A 349 -4.43 3.34 14.89
CA GLN A 349 -3.56 2.26 14.44
C GLN A 349 -4.13 1.57 13.20
N ASP A 350 -3.39 0.65 12.60
CA ASP A 350 -3.79 -0.12 11.41
C ASP A 350 -3.81 0.77 10.15
N LYS A 351 -4.78 0.64 9.29
CA LYS A 351 -4.87 1.23 7.94
C LYS A 351 -6.35 1.46 7.58
N ARG A 352 -6.71 1.52 6.31
CA ARG A 352 -8.08 1.52 5.77
C ARG A 352 -8.70 2.89 5.55
N TRP A 353 -8.08 3.94 6.02
CA TRP A 353 -8.57 5.30 5.91
C TRP A 353 -8.02 6.03 4.69
N ALA A 354 -8.74 7.03 4.20
CA ALA A 354 -8.30 7.91 3.13
C ALA A 354 -7.23 8.93 3.56
N TYR A 355 -6.93 9.03 4.86
CA TYR A 355 -5.86 9.92 5.36
C TYR A 355 -4.48 9.49 4.89
N ASP A 356 -3.56 10.44 4.73
CA ASP A 356 -2.23 10.17 4.17
C ASP A 356 -1.45 9.12 4.97
N GLU A 357 -1.59 9.04 6.28
CA GLU A 357 -0.90 8.02 7.09
C GLU A 357 -1.28 6.59 6.68
N SER A 358 -2.52 6.39 6.26
CA SER A 358 -3.05 5.11 5.82
C SER A 358 -2.93 4.87 4.32
N ALA A 359 -3.15 5.90 3.50
CA ALA A 359 -3.20 5.77 2.05
C ALA A 359 -1.83 5.96 1.37
N ARG A 360 -0.92 6.76 1.97
CA ARG A 360 0.40 7.05 1.40
C ARG A 360 1.38 5.91 1.63
N MET A 361 2.00 5.47 0.54
CA MET A 361 3.00 4.40 0.52
C MET A 361 4.41 4.99 0.43
N PRO A 362 5.45 4.33 0.97
CA PRO A 362 6.80 4.62 0.52
C PRO A 362 6.96 4.17 -0.93
N LEU A 363 7.70 4.91 -1.72
CA LEU A 363 8.07 4.51 -3.07
C LEU A 363 9.46 5.03 -3.39
N ILE A 364 10.39 4.10 -3.61
CA ILE A 364 11.78 4.36 -3.96
C ILE A 364 12.11 3.55 -5.22
N VAL A 365 12.73 4.18 -6.21
CA VAL A 365 13.16 3.51 -7.45
C VAL A 365 14.64 3.81 -7.69
N ARG A 366 15.43 2.76 -7.87
CA ARG A 366 16.85 2.86 -8.19
C ARG A 366 17.18 2.13 -9.49
N TYR A 367 17.80 2.81 -10.41
CA TYR A 367 18.44 2.24 -11.60
C TYR A 367 19.53 3.19 -12.11
N PRO A 368 20.81 3.03 -11.70
CA PRO A 368 21.85 4.05 -11.88
C PRO A 368 22.24 4.27 -13.34
N LYS A 369 21.82 3.41 -14.26
CA LYS A 369 22.06 3.61 -15.70
C LYS A 369 21.25 4.77 -16.29
N THR A 370 20.08 5.07 -15.73
CA THR A 370 19.18 6.11 -16.26
C THR A 370 18.59 7.03 -15.18
N ILE A 371 18.64 6.63 -13.91
CA ILE A 371 18.12 7.41 -12.78
C ILE A 371 19.29 7.96 -11.98
N SER A 372 19.38 9.27 -11.87
CA SER A 372 20.38 9.95 -11.05
C SER A 372 20.13 9.78 -9.57
N SER A 373 21.20 9.77 -8.77
CA SER A 373 21.11 9.64 -7.31
C SER A 373 20.49 10.88 -6.66
N GLY A 374 19.76 10.67 -5.55
CA GLY A 374 19.28 11.73 -4.66
C GLY A 374 18.13 12.57 -5.19
N ILE A 375 17.39 12.09 -6.19
CA ILE A 375 16.21 12.79 -6.71
C ILE A 375 15.05 12.62 -5.73
N ARG A 376 14.27 13.68 -5.58
CA ARG A 376 12.97 13.67 -4.89
C ARG A 376 11.89 14.21 -5.81
N SER A 377 10.70 13.58 -5.79
CA SER A 377 9.57 14.00 -6.61
C SER A 377 8.29 14.04 -5.79
N ASP A 378 7.52 15.10 -5.98
CA ASP A 378 6.17 15.27 -5.43
C ASP A 378 5.06 14.88 -6.41
N ALA A 379 5.40 14.28 -7.55
CA ALA A 379 4.44 13.75 -8.51
C ALA A 379 3.50 12.74 -7.84
N ILE A 380 2.23 12.82 -8.19
CA ILE A 380 1.22 11.89 -7.68
C ILE A 380 1.34 10.56 -8.42
N ILE A 381 1.69 9.51 -7.70
CA ILE A 381 1.78 8.14 -8.20
C ILE A 381 0.75 7.28 -7.46
N GLU A 382 0.10 6.38 -8.15
CA GLU A 382 -0.81 5.41 -7.54
C GLU A 382 -0.29 3.99 -7.76
N ASN A 383 -0.64 3.06 -6.90
CA ASN A 383 -0.17 1.67 -6.99
C ASN A 383 -0.59 0.96 -8.29
N VAL A 384 -1.61 1.44 -8.99
CA VAL A 384 -2.00 0.98 -10.34
C VAL A 384 -0.98 1.35 -11.42
N ASP A 385 -0.09 2.33 -11.15
CA ASP A 385 0.97 2.78 -12.08
C ASP A 385 2.20 1.88 -12.06
N PHE A 386 2.41 1.13 -10.98
CA PHE A 386 3.62 0.31 -10.78
C PHE A 386 3.83 -0.73 -11.88
N PRO A 387 2.82 -1.52 -12.32
CA PRO A 387 3.04 -2.46 -13.40
C PRO A 387 3.37 -1.79 -14.73
N ALA A 388 2.81 -0.61 -15.00
CA ALA A 388 3.12 0.16 -16.21
C ALA A 388 4.60 0.61 -16.20
N LEU A 389 5.13 1.07 -15.06
CA LEU A 389 6.56 1.38 -14.91
C LEU A 389 7.44 0.16 -15.20
N MET A 390 7.11 -0.99 -14.61
CA MET A 390 7.90 -2.21 -14.78
C MET A 390 7.88 -2.73 -16.22
N LEU A 391 6.74 -2.64 -16.90
CA LEU A 391 6.63 -2.98 -18.33
C LEU A 391 7.44 -2.02 -19.20
N ASP A 392 7.43 -0.73 -18.91
CA ASP A 392 8.22 0.27 -19.65
C ASP A 392 9.72 0.01 -19.53
N PHE A 393 10.23 -0.28 -18.31
CA PHE A 393 11.63 -0.70 -18.15
C PHE A 393 11.95 -2.01 -18.87
N ALA A 394 10.99 -2.92 -19.00
CA ALA A 394 11.13 -4.15 -19.76
C ALA A 394 11.06 -3.93 -21.29
N GLY A 395 10.75 -2.72 -21.75
CA GLY A 395 10.53 -2.41 -23.17
C GLY A 395 9.27 -3.07 -23.72
N ALA A 396 8.27 -3.31 -22.86
CA ALA A 396 7.00 -3.92 -23.20
C ALA A 396 5.93 -2.88 -23.50
N GLU A 397 4.99 -3.23 -24.37
CA GLU A 397 3.78 -2.44 -24.54
C GLU A 397 2.90 -2.52 -23.28
N ILE A 398 2.39 -1.37 -22.84
CA ILE A 398 1.44 -1.30 -21.74
C ILE A 398 0.04 -1.56 -22.30
N PRO A 399 -0.63 -2.65 -21.89
CA PRO A 399 -1.94 -3.00 -22.42
C PRO A 399 -2.99 -1.93 -22.11
N SER A 400 -3.88 -1.64 -23.06
CA SER A 400 -4.94 -0.63 -22.93
C SER A 400 -5.94 -0.89 -21.78
N GLN A 401 -6.04 -2.13 -21.30
CA GLN A 401 -6.83 -2.47 -20.12
C GLN A 401 -6.17 -2.12 -18.80
N MET A 402 -4.88 -1.80 -18.78
CA MET A 402 -4.23 -1.20 -17.60
C MET A 402 -4.62 0.26 -17.50
N GLN A 403 -5.05 0.68 -16.32
CA GLN A 403 -5.46 2.05 -16.06
C GLN A 403 -4.30 2.93 -15.57
N GLY A 404 -3.25 2.29 -15.03
CA GLY A 404 -2.03 2.95 -14.60
C GLY A 404 -1.17 3.43 -15.78
N ARG A 405 -0.37 4.45 -15.52
CA ARG A 405 0.57 5.06 -16.47
C ARG A 405 2.02 4.83 -16.02
N SER A 406 2.94 4.65 -16.98
CA SER A 406 4.37 4.64 -16.65
C SER A 406 4.83 6.03 -16.21
N PHE A 407 5.56 6.05 -15.11
CA PHE A 407 6.24 7.25 -14.59
C PHE A 407 7.77 7.15 -14.75
N ARG A 408 8.23 6.36 -15.71
CA ARG A 408 9.67 6.19 -15.98
C ARG A 408 10.34 7.51 -16.31
N SER A 409 9.73 8.37 -17.11
CA SER A 409 10.28 9.69 -17.42
C SER A 409 10.48 10.55 -16.17
N ILE A 410 9.56 10.45 -15.20
CA ILE A 410 9.71 11.14 -13.90
C ILE A 410 10.86 10.54 -13.10
N CYS A 411 11.01 9.22 -13.12
CA CYS A 411 12.16 8.56 -12.47
C CYS A 411 13.49 9.04 -13.05
N GLU A 412 13.60 9.16 -14.36
CA GLU A 412 14.83 9.48 -15.07
C GLU A 412 15.19 10.97 -15.02
N THR A 413 14.20 11.86 -15.02
CA THR A 413 14.38 13.31 -15.10
C THR A 413 14.11 14.06 -13.80
N GLY A 414 13.33 13.48 -12.88
CA GLY A 414 12.76 14.19 -11.73
C GLY A 414 11.64 15.17 -12.09
N ILE A 415 11.25 15.27 -13.36
CA ILE A 415 10.32 16.26 -13.88
C ILE A 415 8.99 15.60 -14.22
N GLU A 416 7.91 16.16 -13.71
CA GLU A 416 6.54 15.74 -14.02
C GLU A 416 6.15 16.25 -15.41
N PRO A 417 5.65 15.39 -16.33
CA PRO A 417 5.10 15.82 -17.61
C PRO A 417 3.84 16.70 -17.42
N ASP A 418 3.61 17.64 -18.32
CA ASP A 418 2.46 18.57 -18.27
C ASP A 418 1.11 17.86 -18.24
N ASP A 419 1.01 16.67 -18.86
CA ASP A 419 -0.19 15.86 -18.93
C ASP A 419 -0.26 14.80 -17.81
N TRP A 420 0.64 14.85 -16.81
CA TRP A 420 0.62 13.92 -15.70
C TRP A 420 -0.63 14.13 -14.83
N LYS A 421 -1.10 13.06 -14.20
CA LYS A 421 -2.26 13.11 -13.28
C LYS A 421 -2.03 14.11 -12.15
N GLN A 422 -3.07 14.89 -11.84
CA GLN A 422 -3.03 15.92 -10.81
C GLN A 422 -3.78 15.53 -9.53
N ALA A 423 -4.33 14.32 -9.49
CA ALA A 423 -5.04 13.80 -8.33
C ALA A 423 -4.94 12.27 -8.26
N ALA A 424 -4.93 11.74 -7.04
CA ALA A 424 -5.10 10.33 -6.74
C ALA A 424 -6.56 10.06 -6.35
N TYR A 425 -7.05 8.87 -6.73
CA TYR A 425 -8.36 8.34 -6.37
C TYR A 425 -8.21 7.26 -5.31
N TYR A 426 -9.08 7.31 -4.30
CA TYR A 426 -9.13 6.31 -3.23
C TYR A 426 -10.56 5.87 -2.96
N ARG A 427 -10.81 4.57 -2.72
CA ARG A 427 -12.09 4.07 -2.24
C ARG A 427 -11.92 2.86 -1.34
N TYR A 428 -12.52 2.92 -0.14
CA TYR A 428 -12.59 1.81 0.81
C TYR A 428 -14.00 1.21 0.81
N TRP A 429 -14.08 -0.10 0.56
CA TRP A 429 -15.34 -0.81 0.35
C TRP A 429 -15.80 -1.64 1.54
N MET A 430 -14.89 -2.01 2.44
CA MET A 430 -15.19 -2.94 3.54
C MET A 430 -15.83 -2.23 4.74
N HIS A 431 -16.94 -1.54 4.49
CA HIS A 431 -17.69 -0.79 5.47
C HIS A 431 -17.90 -1.56 6.77
N MET A 432 -17.42 -1.02 7.91
CA MET A 432 -17.57 -1.53 9.27
C MET A 432 -17.12 -2.99 9.46
N ALA A 433 -16.27 -3.51 8.56
CA ALA A 433 -15.92 -4.93 8.58
C ALA A 433 -14.94 -5.28 9.70
N HIS A 434 -13.72 -4.76 9.69
CA HIS A 434 -12.69 -5.17 10.64
C HIS A 434 -12.36 -4.11 11.70
N HIS A 435 -12.27 -2.84 11.32
CA HIS A 435 -11.80 -1.75 12.16
C HIS A 435 -12.87 -0.67 12.37
N ASP A 436 -14.12 -1.06 12.21
CA ASP A 436 -15.26 -0.15 12.30
C ASP A 436 -15.09 1.11 11.38
N ASN A 437 -14.28 0.96 10.31
CA ASN A 437 -14.09 2.01 9.31
C ASN A 437 -15.34 2.12 8.43
N PRO A 438 -15.92 3.31 8.27
CA PRO A 438 -17.02 3.51 7.34
C PRO A 438 -16.57 3.37 5.89
N GLY A 439 -17.51 3.07 4.98
CA GLY A 439 -17.27 3.16 3.55
C GLY A 439 -16.98 4.59 3.17
N GLU A 440 -15.90 4.82 2.42
CA GLU A 440 -15.41 6.15 2.09
C GLU A 440 -14.70 6.17 0.74
N MET A 441 -14.60 7.35 0.15
CA MET A 441 -13.81 7.61 -1.03
C MET A 441 -13.18 9.00 -0.96
N SER A 442 -12.11 9.25 -1.71
CA SER A 442 -11.48 10.57 -1.72
C SER A 442 -10.82 10.93 -3.04
N ILE A 443 -10.67 12.24 -3.25
CA ILE A 443 -9.74 12.82 -4.20
C ILE A 443 -8.62 13.52 -3.42
N ARG A 444 -7.37 13.21 -3.76
CA ARG A 444 -6.18 13.84 -3.19
C ARG A 444 -5.38 14.53 -4.29
N THR A 445 -5.32 15.84 -4.26
CA THR A 445 -4.45 16.68 -5.10
C THR A 445 -3.16 17.03 -4.34
N LYS A 446 -2.17 17.65 -4.97
CA LYS A 446 -0.95 18.09 -4.24
C LYS A 446 -1.26 18.99 -3.05
N ASN A 447 -2.31 19.82 -3.13
CA ASN A 447 -2.60 20.88 -2.16
C ASN A 447 -3.79 20.60 -1.25
N HIS A 448 -4.69 19.71 -1.64
CA HIS A 448 -5.95 19.48 -0.90
C HIS A 448 -6.35 18.02 -0.96
N LYS A 449 -7.07 17.59 0.07
CA LYS A 449 -7.78 16.33 0.08
C LYS A 449 -9.24 16.55 0.43
N LEU A 450 -10.13 15.94 -0.36
CA LEU A 450 -11.56 15.91 -0.10
C LEU A 450 -11.96 14.45 0.11
N ILE A 451 -12.48 14.13 1.30
CA ILE A 451 -12.94 12.79 1.68
C ILE A 451 -14.45 12.79 1.77
N TYR A 452 -15.08 11.79 1.20
CA TYR A 452 -16.51 11.54 1.31
C TYR A 452 -16.77 10.21 2.00
N PHE A 453 -17.28 10.25 3.20
CA PHE A 453 -17.81 9.12 3.93
C PHE A 453 -19.26 8.90 3.48
N TYR A 454 -19.47 7.92 2.59
CA TYR A 454 -20.83 7.56 2.16
C TYR A 454 -21.53 6.61 3.13
N GLY A 455 -20.77 5.94 4.01
CA GLY A 455 -21.27 5.31 5.22
C GLY A 455 -22.16 4.09 5.02
N CYS A 456 -21.98 3.31 3.95
CA CYS A 456 -22.70 2.05 3.75
C CYS A 456 -21.79 0.99 3.11
N ASP A 457 -22.20 -0.29 3.16
CA ASP A 457 -21.56 -1.35 2.40
C ASP A 457 -22.00 -1.31 0.91
N TYR A 458 -21.41 -2.20 0.10
CA TYR A 458 -21.72 -2.26 -1.35
C TYR A 458 -23.17 -2.69 -1.66
N GLN A 459 -23.94 -3.15 -0.67
CA GLN A 459 -25.38 -3.44 -0.77
C GLN A 459 -26.24 -2.23 -0.37
N GLY A 460 -25.62 -1.12 0.07
CA GLY A 460 -26.32 0.07 0.56
C GLY A 460 -26.90 -0.11 1.96
N GLU A 461 -26.40 -1.08 2.71
CA GLU A 461 -26.87 -1.43 4.06
C GLU A 461 -25.89 -0.96 5.14
N LYS A 462 -26.28 -1.17 6.42
CA LYS A 462 -25.45 -0.90 7.62
C LYS A 462 -25.00 0.55 7.72
N GLN A 463 -25.87 1.50 7.42
CA GLN A 463 -25.52 2.92 7.36
C GLN A 463 -24.90 3.46 8.66
N THR A 464 -23.76 4.12 8.50
CA THR A 464 -23.15 5.05 9.47
C THR A 464 -23.38 6.49 8.98
N PRO A 465 -23.09 7.53 9.81
CA PRO A 465 -23.31 8.91 9.39
C PRO A 465 -22.51 9.25 8.12
N PRO A 466 -23.15 9.67 7.02
CA PRO A 466 -22.44 10.25 5.89
C PRO A 466 -21.85 11.62 6.26
N ALA A 467 -20.70 11.95 5.70
CA ALA A 467 -20.06 13.25 5.94
C ALA A 467 -19.00 13.56 4.88
N TRP A 468 -18.64 14.83 4.79
CA TRP A 468 -17.53 15.30 4.01
C TRP A 468 -16.43 15.90 4.90
N GLU A 469 -15.18 15.71 4.49
CA GLU A 469 -14.03 16.37 5.10
C GLU A 469 -13.15 16.97 4.02
N LEU A 470 -12.67 18.18 4.25
CA LEU A 470 -11.74 18.90 3.37
C LEU A 470 -10.51 19.31 4.16
N TYR A 471 -9.32 19.01 3.63
CA TYR A 471 -8.04 19.37 4.23
C TYR A 471 -7.20 20.20 3.25
N ASP A 472 -6.65 21.30 3.75
CA ASP A 472 -5.65 22.12 3.07
C ASP A 472 -4.26 21.59 3.41
N LEU A 473 -3.69 20.74 2.57
CA LEU A 473 -2.44 20.02 2.84
C LEU A 473 -1.20 20.93 2.84
N VAL A 474 -1.32 22.15 2.32
CA VAL A 474 -0.23 23.14 2.38
C VAL A 474 -0.14 23.75 3.76
N LYS A 475 -1.29 24.08 4.39
CA LYS A 475 -1.34 24.66 5.73
C LYS A 475 -1.38 23.61 6.83
N ASP A 476 -1.99 22.46 6.55
CA ASP A 476 -2.24 21.36 7.47
C ASP A 476 -1.87 20.00 6.82
N PRO A 477 -0.57 19.74 6.65
CA PRO A 477 -0.11 18.49 6.04
C PRO A 477 -0.40 17.24 6.90
N ARG A 478 -0.91 17.42 8.11
CA ARG A 478 -1.30 16.34 9.03
C ARG A 478 -2.80 16.10 9.09
N GLU A 479 -3.60 16.79 8.28
CA GLU A 479 -5.04 16.60 8.19
C GLU A 479 -5.76 16.66 9.55
N LEU A 480 -5.45 17.69 10.34
CA LEU A 480 -6.00 17.91 11.68
C LEU A 480 -7.15 18.93 11.69
N ASN A 481 -7.32 19.71 10.63
CA ASN A 481 -8.34 20.76 10.54
C ASN A 481 -9.25 20.54 9.34
N ASN A 482 -10.43 19.99 9.59
CA ASN A 482 -11.46 19.87 8.57
C ASN A 482 -12.06 21.25 8.26
N VAL A 483 -11.78 21.76 7.07
CA VAL A 483 -12.20 23.09 6.60
C VAL A 483 -13.41 23.03 5.65
N TYR A 484 -14.09 21.90 5.56
CA TYR A 484 -15.20 21.68 4.61
C TYR A 484 -16.32 22.72 4.73
N ASP A 485 -16.66 23.14 5.96
CA ASP A 485 -17.74 24.09 6.23
C ASP A 485 -17.27 25.54 6.34
N GLN A 486 -15.97 25.81 6.23
CA GLN A 486 -15.43 27.17 6.32
C GLN A 486 -15.75 27.95 5.05
N PRO A 487 -16.36 29.16 5.17
CA PRO A 487 -16.79 29.96 4.01
C PRO A 487 -15.69 30.25 3.00
N GLU A 488 -14.47 30.47 3.46
CA GLU A 488 -13.29 30.77 2.65
C GLU A 488 -12.84 29.61 1.77
N TYR A 489 -13.23 28.38 2.10
CA TYR A 489 -12.90 27.17 1.33
C TYR A 489 -14.04 26.73 0.39
N ARG A 490 -15.16 27.49 0.31
CA ARG A 490 -16.30 27.13 -0.52
C ARG A 490 -15.93 26.88 -1.99
N GLU A 491 -15.19 27.82 -2.59
CA GLU A 491 -14.77 27.69 -4.00
C GLU A 491 -13.85 26.46 -4.22
N VAL A 492 -12.94 26.21 -3.28
CA VAL A 492 -12.04 25.04 -3.32
C VAL A 492 -12.85 23.76 -3.23
N ARG A 493 -13.78 23.69 -2.27
CA ARG A 493 -14.66 22.54 -2.06
C ARG A 493 -15.48 22.23 -3.31
N ASP A 494 -16.17 23.23 -3.85
CA ASP A 494 -17.09 23.06 -4.98
C ASP A 494 -16.31 22.63 -6.25
N ARG A 495 -15.14 23.22 -6.50
CA ARG A 495 -14.24 22.80 -7.56
C ARG A 495 -13.76 21.35 -7.37
N LEU A 496 -13.35 20.96 -6.16
CA LEU A 496 -12.90 19.61 -5.88
C LEU A 496 -14.02 18.57 -6.02
N LYS A 497 -15.27 18.89 -5.66
CA LYS A 497 -16.42 18.00 -5.91
C LYS A 497 -16.62 17.74 -7.40
N VAL A 498 -16.54 18.77 -8.24
CA VAL A 498 -16.63 18.62 -9.70
C VAL A 498 -15.47 17.77 -10.23
N GLN A 499 -14.25 18.05 -9.79
CA GLN A 499 -13.06 17.29 -10.18
C GLN A 499 -13.16 15.82 -9.72
N PHE A 500 -13.68 15.59 -8.51
CA PHE A 500 -13.86 14.27 -7.95
C PHE A 500 -14.92 13.45 -8.70
N ALA A 501 -16.06 14.04 -9.02
CA ALA A 501 -17.08 13.38 -9.84
C ALA A 501 -16.52 12.99 -11.22
N LYS A 502 -15.72 13.85 -11.85
CA LYS A 502 -15.03 13.52 -13.10
C LYS A 502 -14.02 12.40 -12.91
N LEU A 503 -13.17 12.48 -11.87
CA LEU A 503 -12.14 11.48 -11.60
C LEU A 503 -12.75 10.10 -11.39
N ARG A 504 -13.88 9.99 -10.68
CA ARG A 504 -14.62 8.73 -10.52
C ARG A 504 -14.94 8.09 -11.89
N LEU A 505 -15.48 8.89 -12.81
CA LEU A 505 -15.80 8.40 -14.17
C LEU A 505 -14.53 8.03 -14.95
N ASP A 506 -13.48 8.82 -14.85
CA ASP A 506 -12.21 8.59 -15.56
C ASP A 506 -11.55 7.26 -15.12
N VAL A 507 -11.69 6.87 -13.84
CA VAL A 507 -11.17 5.59 -13.33
C VAL A 507 -12.16 4.42 -13.47
N GLY A 508 -13.37 4.67 -14.00
CA GLY A 508 -14.40 3.66 -14.22
C GLY A 508 -15.28 3.35 -12.99
N ASP A 509 -15.28 4.20 -11.95
CA ASP A 509 -16.19 4.10 -10.82
C ASP A 509 -17.49 4.88 -11.07
N ASP A 510 -18.29 4.38 -11.99
CA ASP A 510 -19.57 4.98 -12.40
C ASP A 510 -20.78 4.53 -11.54
N GLY A 511 -20.54 3.69 -10.53
CA GLY A 511 -21.56 3.15 -9.64
C GLY A 511 -22.39 2.00 -10.21
N SER A 512 -22.20 1.64 -11.49
CA SER A 512 -23.00 0.61 -12.16
C SER A 512 -22.85 -0.78 -11.54
N HIS A 513 -21.67 -1.09 -10.98
CA HIS A 513 -21.41 -2.37 -10.30
C HIS A 513 -22.13 -2.52 -8.96
N TYR A 514 -22.43 -1.41 -8.29
CA TYR A 514 -23.03 -1.38 -6.95
C TYR A 514 -24.16 -0.35 -6.85
N PRO A 515 -25.26 -0.54 -7.59
CA PRO A 515 -26.32 0.49 -7.72
C PRO A 515 -27.02 0.81 -6.39
N ALA A 516 -27.04 -0.13 -5.44
CA ALA A 516 -27.61 0.13 -4.12
C ALA A 516 -26.73 1.06 -3.27
N CYS A 517 -25.41 0.83 -3.29
CA CYS A 517 -24.43 1.72 -2.67
C CYS A 517 -24.44 3.09 -3.37
N GLU A 518 -24.46 3.10 -4.72
CA GLU A 518 -24.45 4.34 -5.48
C GLU A 518 -25.66 5.25 -5.19
N ARG A 519 -26.84 4.69 -4.94
CA ARG A 519 -28.00 5.49 -4.49
C ARG A 519 -27.70 6.27 -3.22
N ILE A 520 -27.04 5.65 -2.24
CA ILE A 520 -26.64 6.33 -0.99
C ILE A 520 -25.55 7.37 -1.27
N VAL A 521 -24.57 7.03 -2.13
CA VAL A 521 -23.54 7.97 -2.57
C VAL A 521 -24.16 9.23 -3.17
N GLN A 522 -25.13 9.08 -4.07
CA GLN A 522 -25.80 10.21 -4.72
C GLN A 522 -26.72 10.97 -3.76
N GLU A 523 -27.39 10.28 -2.85
CA GLU A 523 -28.31 10.90 -1.88
C GLU A 523 -27.63 11.96 -1.01
N PHE A 524 -26.36 11.72 -0.60
CA PHE A 524 -25.61 12.63 0.29
C PHE A 524 -24.47 13.37 -0.43
N TRP A 525 -24.43 13.34 -1.78
CA TRP A 525 -23.33 14.00 -2.52
C TRP A 525 -23.32 15.51 -2.34
N ASP A 526 -24.46 16.15 -2.46
CA ASP A 526 -24.56 17.62 -2.32
C ASP A 526 -24.39 18.06 -0.86
N TYR A 527 -24.90 17.27 0.09
CA TYR A 527 -24.75 17.41 1.53
C TYR A 527 -25.19 18.79 2.05
N ASP A 528 -26.45 19.08 1.90
CA ASP A 528 -27.06 20.30 2.42
C ASP A 528 -27.32 20.25 3.93
N GLU A 529 -27.95 21.29 4.50
CA GLU A 529 -28.24 21.33 5.93
C GLU A 529 -29.25 20.24 6.36
N ALA A 530 -30.19 19.86 5.49
CA ALA A 530 -31.11 18.77 5.79
C ALA A 530 -30.38 17.43 5.85
N ASP A 531 -29.43 17.20 4.96
CA ASP A 531 -28.55 16.01 4.97
C ASP A 531 -27.69 15.97 6.21
N ARG A 532 -27.13 17.11 6.63
CA ARG A 532 -26.40 17.24 7.88
C ARG A 532 -27.22 16.83 9.10
N GLN A 533 -28.47 17.31 9.19
CA GLN A 533 -29.37 16.92 10.28
C GLN A 533 -29.72 15.42 10.24
N ARG A 534 -29.89 14.84 9.05
CA ARG A 534 -30.08 13.39 8.89
C ARG A 534 -28.84 12.62 9.33
N ALA A 535 -27.64 13.06 8.97
CA ALA A 535 -26.36 12.45 9.37
C ALA A 535 -26.18 12.48 10.90
N ILE A 536 -26.51 13.59 11.56
CA ILE A 536 -26.49 13.71 13.03
C ILE A 536 -27.47 12.71 13.67
N LYS A 537 -28.68 12.56 13.11
CA LYS A 537 -29.65 11.58 13.59
C LYS A 537 -29.12 10.15 13.46
N ILE A 538 -28.52 9.81 12.33
CA ILE A 538 -27.88 8.50 12.11
C ILE A 538 -26.74 8.29 13.11
N SER A 539 -25.90 9.32 13.36
CA SER A 539 -24.82 9.27 14.35
C SER A 539 -25.33 8.95 15.75
N ASN A 540 -26.39 9.63 16.19
CA ASN A 540 -26.97 9.39 17.51
C ASN A 540 -27.54 7.97 17.64
N GLN A 541 -28.22 7.47 16.62
CA GLN A 541 -28.74 6.10 16.59
C GLN A 541 -27.61 5.07 16.57
N PHE A 542 -26.54 5.33 15.86
CA PHE A 542 -25.37 4.46 15.82
C PHE A 542 -24.70 4.37 17.19
N ARG A 543 -24.48 5.50 17.86
CA ARG A 543 -23.90 5.54 19.21
C ARG A 543 -24.75 4.79 20.23
N GLN A 544 -26.06 5.01 20.24
CA GLN A 544 -27.00 4.30 21.14
C GLN A 544 -26.95 2.78 20.94
N ARG A 545 -26.93 2.32 19.69
CA ARG A 545 -26.78 0.89 19.39
C ARG A 545 -25.45 0.34 19.90
N ARG A 546 -24.37 1.08 19.71
CA ARG A 546 -23.03 0.67 20.14
C ARG A 546 -22.91 0.60 21.67
N GLU A 547 -23.45 1.57 22.37
CA GLU A 547 -23.52 1.58 23.84
C GLU A 547 -24.33 0.39 24.38
N ALA A 548 -25.45 0.07 23.76
CA ALA A 548 -26.24 -1.11 24.12
C ALA A 548 -25.46 -2.42 23.88
N GLU A 549 -24.81 -2.58 22.73
CA GLU A 549 -23.98 -3.75 22.42
C GLU A 549 -22.80 -3.92 23.40
N LEU A 550 -22.20 -2.81 23.84
CA LEU A 550 -21.14 -2.83 24.84
C LEU A 550 -21.64 -3.15 26.24
N ALA A 551 -22.86 -2.73 26.59
CA ALA A 551 -23.52 -3.06 27.86
C ALA A 551 -23.89 -4.55 27.94
N ASP A 552 -24.41 -5.14 26.86
CA ASP A 552 -24.75 -6.57 26.78
C ASP A 552 -23.51 -7.50 26.84
N ARG A 553 -22.32 -6.96 26.59
CA ARG A 553 -21.05 -7.72 26.66
C ARG A 553 -20.36 -7.65 28.03
N LYS A 554 -20.87 -6.83 28.96
CA LYS A 554 -20.40 -6.76 30.35
C LYS A 554 -21.08 -7.80 31.22
#